data_e3507430deb2fb6bb282e09c2aac3d40
#
_entry.id   e3507430deb2fb6bb282e09c2aac3d40
#
_cell.length_a   1.000
_cell.length_b   1.000
_cell.length_c   1.000
_cell.angle_alpha   90.00
_cell.angle_beta   90.00
_cell.angle_gamma   90.00
#
_symmetry.space_group_name_H-M   'P 1'
#
loop_
_entity.id
_entity.type
_entity.pdbx_description
1 polymer ?
#
loop_
_entity_poly.entity_id
_entity_poly.type
_entity_poly.pdbx_seq_one_letter_code
_entity_poly.pdbx_strand_id
1 'polypeptide(L)'
;MKNKIALFILTVVAGAGAIALACWMYSLISTPIKFEADKKLRMDTVVEHIKIVRTAERQYKANTGEFTGDWNTLTEFLLTGKNKFIYKHADVNDSVKYHQTKLAWEKANPGKKFQNEEEREYLVRDSLFKGMTDEQIKNLRYVPYTNNTVEFELEAGKAMNGAPVVECRALYKHFLDTVNFRQEVINLIKDAQKTKKYPGIKFGDITKSNNEAGNWE
;
A
#
# COMPACT_ATOMS: atom_id res chain seq x y z
N MET A 1 14.34 52.66 -46.92
CA MET A 1 15.01 51.53 -46.15
C MET A 1 14.42 51.30 -44.79
N LYS A 2 14.20 52.31 -43.93
CA LYS A 2 13.65 52.20 -42.57
C LYS A 2 12.36 51.37 -42.48
N ASN A 3 11.39 51.57 -43.36
CA ASN A 3 10.11 50.84 -43.31
C ASN A 3 10.22 49.35 -43.66
N LYS A 4 11.18 48.96 -44.52
CA LYS A 4 11.42 47.54 -44.83
C LYS A 4 12.04 46.79 -43.65
N ILE A 5 12.95 47.44 -42.90
CA ILE A 5 13.56 46.91 -41.71
C ILE A 5 12.52 46.77 -40.58
N ALA A 6 11.69 47.79 -40.38
CA ALA A 6 10.60 47.75 -39.41
C ALA A 6 9.59 46.64 -39.72
N LEU A 7 9.23 46.43 -40.98
CA LEU A 7 8.34 45.36 -41.42
C LEU A 7 8.97 43.97 -41.19
N PHE A 8 10.25 43.82 -41.48
CA PHE A 8 10.99 42.57 -41.21
C PHE A 8 11.03 42.24 -39.70
N ILE A 9 11.35 43.22 -38.85
CA ILE A 9 11.34 43.01 -37.39
C ILE A 9 9.93 42.63 -36.92
N LEU A 10 8.89 43.28 -37.39
CA LEU A 10 7.51 42.96 -37.04
C LEU A 10 7.14 41.52 -37.43
N THR A 11 7.55 41.05 -38.61
CA THR A 11 7.28 39.67 -39.07
C THR A 11 8.00 38.64 -38.20
N VAL A 12 9.26 38.92 -37.81
CA VAL A 12 10.02 38.03 -36.94
C VAL A 12 9.40 37.96 -35.54
N VAL A 13 8.98 39.09 -34.95
CA VAL A 13 8.30 39.15 -33.67
C VAL A 13 6.94 38.44 -33.72
N ALA A 14 6.17 38.64 -34.76
CA ALA A 14 4.90 37.94 -34.94
C ALA A 14 5.09 36.41 -35.08
N GLY A 15 6.10 35.99 -35.84
CA GLY A 15 6.48 34.57 -35.97
C GLY A 15 6.90 33.95 -34.65
N ALA A 16 7.75 34.62 -33.88
CA ALA A 16 8.16 34.17 -32.55
C ALA A 16 6.97 34.09 -31.58
N GLY A 17 6.05 35.07 -31.63
CA GLY A 17 4.81 35.07 -30.86
C GLY A 17 3.90 33.89 -31.22
N ALA A 18 3.76 33.57 -32.48
CA ALA A 18 2.95 32.44 -32.95
C ALA A 18 3.54 31.09 -32.47
N ILE A 19 4.86 30.93 -32.53
CA ILE A 19 5.53 29.73 -32.02
C ILE A 19 5.34 29.61 -30.50
N ALA A 20 5.52 30.70 -29.75
CA ALA A 20 5.30 30.71 -28.29
C ALA A 20 3.86 30.30 -27.91
N LEU A 21 2.87 30.84 -28.64
CA LEU A 21 1.47 30.48 -28.47
C LEU A 21 1.21 28.98 -28.78
N ALA A 22 1.78 28.46 -29.85
CA ALA A 22 1.65 27.06 -30.22
C ALA A 22 2.26 26.14 -29.14
N CYS A 23 3.45 26.47 -28.62
CA CYS A 23 4.08 25.76 -27.53
C CYS A 23 3.24 25.82 -26.24
N TRP A 24 2.69 26.99 -25.93
CA TRP A 24 1.81 27.17 -24.77
C TRP A 24 0.53 26.34 -24.89
N MET A 25 -0.15 26.37 -26.04
CA MET A 25 -1.32 25.55 -26.32
C MET A 25 -1.01 24.05 -26.21
N TYR A 26 0.13 23.61 -26.73
CA TYR A 26 0.59 22.22 -26.59
C TYR A 26 0.76 21.82 -25.10
N SER A 27 1.36 22.71 -24.29
CA SER A 27 1.56 22.44 -22.87
C SER A 27 0.25 22.32 -22.11
N LEU A 28 -0.78 23.11 -22.44
CA LEU A 28 -2.11 23.03 -21.81
C LEU A 28 -2.79 21.68 -22.01
N ILE A 29 -2.50 20.98 -23.10
CA ILE A 29 -3.06 19.66 -23.41
C ILE A 29 -2.15 18.55 -22.87
N SER A 30 -0.83 18.68 -23.06
CA SER A 30 0.11 17.62 -22.73
C SER A 30 0.36 17.47 -21.22
N THR A 31 0.32 18.57 -20.46
CA THR A 31 0.59 18.55 -19.01
C THR A 31 -0.45 17.72 -18.24
N PRO A 32 -1.76 17.91 -18.40
CA PRO A 32 -2.74 17.07 -17.68
C PRO A 32 -2.66 15.60 -18.10
N ILE A 33 -2.38 15.29 -19.37
CA ILE A 33 -2.22 13.89 -19.81
C ILE A 33 -1.02 13.22 -19.11
N LYS A 34 0.11 13.91 -19.05
CA LYS A 34 1.31 13.42 -18.37
C LYS A 34 1.07 13.28 -16.86
N PHE A 35 0.37 14.24 -16.27
CA PHE A 35 0.00 14.20 -14.86
C PHE A 35 -0.89 12.98 -14.54
N GLU A 36 -1.93 12.72 -15.33
CA GLU A 36 -2.80 11.56 -15.10
C GLU A 36 -2.04 10.23 -15.19
N ALA A 37 -1.10 10.11 -16.14
CA ALA A 37 -0.26 8.93 -16.27
C ALA A 37 0.69 8.75 -15.06
N ASP A 38 1.39 9.80 -14.62
CA ASP A 38 2.28 9.77 -13.45
C ASP A 38 1.49 9.54 -12.16
N LYS A 39 0.36 10.24 -12.00
CA LYS A 39 -0.55 10.06 -10.86
C LYS A 39 -1.00 8.62 -10.74
N LYS A 40 -1.46 8.01 -11.84
CA LYS A 40 -1.91 6.61 -11.84
C LYS A 40 -0.79 5.69 -11.39
N LEU A 41 0.39 5.78 -11.98
CA LEU A 41 1.54 4.96 -11.64
C LEU A 41 1.90 5.06 -10.15
N ARG A 42 1.99 6.29 -9.63
CA ARG A 42 2.35 6.53 -8.23
C ARG A 42 1.25 6.07 -7.26
N MET A 43 -0.01 6.32 -7.59
CA MET A 43 -1.14 5.85 -6.79
C MET A 43 -1.19 4.33 -6.73
N ASP A 44 -1.05 3.63 -7.86
CA ASP A 44 -1.05 2.18 -7.92
C ASP A 44 0.09 1.61 -7.04
N THR A 45 1.30 2.18 -7.14
CA THR A 45 2.44 1.79 -6.29
C THR A 45 2.16 1.98 -4.79
N VAL A 46 1.59 3.12 -4.40
CA VAL A 46 1.25 3.39 -2.99
C VAL A 46 0.12 2.48 -2.52
N VAL A 47 -0.88 2.22 -3.36
CA VAL A 47 -1.98 1.31 -3.05
C VAL A 47 -1.47 -0.13 -2.84
N GLU A 48 -0.57 -0.62 -3.68
CA GLU A 48 0.03 -1.94 -3.49
C GLU A 48 0.81 -2.00 -2.18
N HIS A 49 1.60 -0.99 -1.89
CA HIS A 49 2.39 -0.93 -0.66
C HIS A 49 1.48 -0.90 0.60
N ILE A 50 0.46 -0.05 0.61
CA ILE A 50 -0.45 0.07 1.75
C ILE A 50 -1.34 -1.17 1.94
N LYS A 51 -1.61 -1.95 0.88
CA LYS A 51 -2.25 -3.27 0.97
C LYS A 51 -1.39 -4.28 1.74
N ILE A 52 -0.08 -4.22 1.57
CA ILE A 52 0.85 -5.05 2.35
C ILE A 52 0.76 -4.68 3.83
N VAL A 53 0.74 -3.38 4.16
CA VAL A 53 0.56 -2.88 5.53
C VAL A 53 -0.78 -3.36 6.10
N ARG A 54 -1.88 -3.27 5.34
CA ARG A 54 -3.19 -3.79 5.74
C ARG A 54 -3.15 -5.29 6.08
N THR A 55 -2.44 -6.06 5.27
CA THR A 55 -2.27 -7.50 5.50
C THR A 55 -1.45 -7.77 6.76
N ALA A 56 -0.40 -6.97 7.00
CA ALA A 56 0.41 -7.02 8.19
C ALA A 56 -0.41 -6.74 9.46
N GLU A 57 -1.20 -5.69 9.45
CA GLU A 57 -2.09 -5.33 10.56
C GLU A 57 -3.16 -6.38 10.84
N ARG A 58 -3.78 -6.94 9.79
CA ARG A 58 -4.72 -8.07 9.94
C ARG A 58 -4.06 -9.28 10.59
N GLN A 59 -2.83 -9.57 10.22
CA GLN A 59 -2.08 -10.67 10.80
C GLN A 59 -1.70 -10.40 12.26
N TYR A 60 -1.31 -9.17 12.58
CA TYR A 60 -1.06 -8.74 13.94
C TYR A 60 -2.30 -8.92 14.81
N LYS A 61 -3.45 -8.41 14.34
CA LYS A 61 -4.74 -8.57 15.02
C LYS A 61 -5.13 -10.04 15.20
N ALA A 62 -4.90 -10.90 14.20
CA ALA A 62 -5.22 -12.32 14.31
C ALA A 62 -4.43 -13.03 15.45
N ASN A 63 -3.23 -12.54 15.77
CA ASN A 63 -2.39 -13.09 16.84
C ASN A 63 -2.63 -12.45 18.21
N THR A 64 -2.91 -11.14 18.24
CA THR A 64 -2.98 -10.37 19.50
C THR A 64 -4.40 -10.02 19.92
N GLY A 65 -5.35 -10.08 18.98
CA GLY A 65 -6.74 -9.63 19.17
C GLY A 65 -6.96 -8.14 18.87
N GLU A 66 -5.92 -7.34 18.73
CA GLU A 66 -5.97 -5.90 18.52
C GLU A 66 -5.04 -5.48 17.39
N PHE A 67 -5.31 -4.32 16.77
CA PHE A 67 -4.39 -3.69 15.82
C PHE A 67 -3.31 -2.90 16.56
N THR A 68 -2.20 -2.56 15.88
CA THR A 68 -1.19 -1.67 16.42
C THR A 68 -1.09 -0.37 15.64
N GLY A 69 -0.92 0.75 16.36
CA GLY A 69 -0.61 2.05 15.76
C GLY A 69 0.89 2.36 15.77
N ASP A 70 1.73 1.42 16.19
CA ASP A 70 3.16 1.61 16.31
C ASP A 70 3.95 0.79 15.30
N TRP A 71 4.71 1.49 14.45
CA TRP A 71 5.52 0.89 13.40
C TRP A 71 6.63 -0.04 13.95
N ASN A 72 7.18 0.26 15.11
CA ASN A 72 8.26 -0.57 15.67
C ASN A 72 7.70 -1.91 16.13
N THR A 73 6.57 -1.88 16.84
CA THR A 73 5.84 -3.08 17.27
C THR A 73 5.40 -3.93 16.09
N LEU A 74 4.83 -3.31 15.04
CA LEU A 74 4.43 -4.02 13.83
C LEU A 74 5.63 -4.66 13.14
N THR A 75 6.71 -3.91 12.94
CA THR A 75 7.93 -4.41 12.28
C THR A 75 8.57 -5.55 13.05
N GLU A 76 8.68 -5.44 14.36
CA GLU A 76 9.21 -6.51 15.22
C GLU A 76 8.37 -7.78 15.11
N PHE A 77 7.04 -7.63 15.15
CA PHE A 77 6.12 -8.76 14.95
C PHE A 77 6.29 -9.41 13.56
N LEU A 78 6.45 -8.62 12.50
CA LEU A 78 6.64 -9.17 11.15
C LEU A 78 7.95 -9.95 11.00
N LEU A 79 9.01 -9.53 11.71
CA LEU A 79 10.31 -10.16 11.64
C LEU A 79 10.44 -11.40 12.55
N THR A 80 9.82 -11.37 13.74
CA THR A 80 10.03 -12.37 14.80
C THR A 80 8.77 -13.12 15.19
N GLY A 81 7.60 -12.60 14.82
CA GLY A 81 6.30 -13.16 15.18
C GLY A 81 6.09 -14.56 14.60
N LYS A 82 5.40 -15.39 15.36
CA LYS A 82 5.07 -16.76 15.00
C LYS A 82 3.57 -16.93 14.89
N ASN A 83 3.15 -17.62 13.85
CA ASN A 83 1.79 -18.11 13.70
C ASN A 83 1.74 -19.59 14.05
N LYS A 84 0.67 -19.97 14.70
CA LYS A 84 0.37 -21.37 14.98
C LYS A 84 -0.69 -21.86 14.01
N PHE A 85 -0.50 -23.03 13.49
CA PHE A 85 -1.51 -23.71 12.68
C PHE A 85 -1.58 -25.19 13.06
N ILE A 86 -2.77 -25.74 12.88
CA ILE A 86 -3.00 -27.17 13.09
C ILE A 86 -2.70 -27.87 11.76
N TYR A 87 -1.59 -28.61 11.74
CA TYR A 87 -1.24 -29.48 10.64
C TYR A 87 -2.01 -30.79 10.78
N LYS A 88 -2.79 -31.15 9.73
CA LYS A 88 -3.49 -32.45 9.68
C LYS A 88 -2.69 -33.40 8.79
N HIS A 89 -2.29 -34.53 9.36
CA HIS A 89 -1.55 -35.57 8.64
C HIS A 89 -2.38 -36.26 7.57
N ALA A 90 -3.68 -36.45 7.83
CA ALA A 90 -4.63 -37.06 6.89
C ALA A 90 -6.02 -36.45 7.00
N ASP A 91 -6.79 -36.52 5.91
CA ASP A 91 -8.22 -36.19 5.94
C ASP A 91 -8.98 -37.31 6.63
N VAL A 92 -9.69 -36.97 7.72
CA VAL A 92 -10.51 -37.94 8.47
C VAL A 92 -11.72 -38.46 7.66
N ASN A 93 -12.12 -37.76 6.58
CA ASN A 93 -13.21 -38.20 5.71
C ASN A 93 -12.76 -39.27 4.70
N ASP A 94 -11.46 -39.41 4.46
CA ASP A 94 -10.88 -40.47 3.62
C ASP A 94 -10.31 -41.57 4.53
N SER A 95 -11.16 -42.51 4.93
CA SER A 95 -10.80 -43.57 5.88
C SER A 95 -9.64 -44.45 5.39
N VAL A 96 -9.49 -44.66 4.08
CA VAL A 96 -8.41 -45.46 3.50
C VAL A 96 -7.07 -44.74 3.62
N LYS A 97 -7.02 -43.50 3.17
CA LYS A 97 -5.80 -42.68 3.27
C LYS A 97 -5.45 -42.38 4.73
N TYR A 98 -6.44 -42.14 5.59
CA TYR A 98 -6.23 -41.95 7.01
C TYR A 98 -5.52 -43.15 7.64
N HIS A 99 -6.02 -44.39 7.38
CA HIS A 99 -5.42 -45.58 7.91
C HIS A 99 -3.99 -45.84 7.39
N GLN A 100 -3.79 -45.65 6.10
CA GLN A 100 -2.45 -45.74 5.48
C GLN A 100 -1.47 -44.72 6.07
N THR A 101 -1.88 -43.48 6.22
CA THR A 101 -1.04 -42.41 6.80
C THR A 101 -0.72 -42.73 8.27
N LYS A 102 -1.70 -43.19 9.03
CA LYS A 102 -1.50 -43.61 10.42
C LYS A 102 -0.46 -44.69 10.53
N LEU A 103 -0.58 -45.79 9.76
CA LEU A 103 0.37 -46.92 9.77
C LEU A 103 1.78 -46.48 9.38
N ALA A 104 1.89 -45.63 8.32
CA ALA A 104 3.17 -45.10 7.89
C ALA A 104 3.82 -44.23 8.99
N TRP A 105 3.03 -43.40 9.65
CA TRP A 105 3.50 -42.52 10.72
C TRP A 105 3.95 -43.32 11.96
N GLU A 106 3.15 -44.30 12.38
CA GLU A 106 3.51 -45.17 13.53
C GLU A 106 4.76 -45.97 13.25
N LYS A 107 4.96 -46.43 12.02
CA LYS A 107 6.19 -47.11 11.59
C LYS A 107 7.41 -46.18 11.63
N ALA A 108 7.25 -44.92 11.27
CA ALA A 108 8.30 -43.93 11.31
C ALA A 108 8.59 -43.38 12.73
N ASN A 109 7.64 -43.53 13.67
CA ASN A 109 7.73 -43.00 15.03
C ASN A 109 7.43 -44.11 16.11
N PRO A 110 8.29 -45.11 16.23
CA PRO A 110 8.05 -46.24 17.17
C PRO A 110 7.88 -45.73 18.58
N GLY A 111 6.82 -46.22 19.26
CA GLY A 111 6.50 -45.86 20.65
C GLY A 111 5.71 -44.58 20.86
N LYS A 112 5.38 -43.86 19.80
CA LYS A 112 4.50 -42.67 19.87
C LYS A 112 3.09 -43.01 19.39
N LYS A 113 2.06 -42.38 20.00
CA LYS A 113 0.69 -42.48 19.54
C LYS A 113 0.49 -41.53 18.34
N PHE A 114 -0.13 -41.99 17.27
CA PHE A 114 -0.52 -41.16 16.17
C PHE A 114 -1.53 -40.10 16.61
N GLN A 115 -1.18 -38.85 16.37
CA GLN A 115 -2.08 -37.71 16.49
C GLN A 115 -2.26 -37.14 15.11
N ASN A 116 -3.50 -37.11 14.60
CA ASN A 116 -3.78 -36.60 13.27
C ASN A 116 -3.56 -35.11 13.17
N GLU A 117 -3.66 -34.39 14.26
CA GLU A 117 -3.48 -32.96 14.36
C GLU A 117 -2.21 -32.67 15.17
N GLU A 118 -1.36 -31.83 14.59
CA GLU A 118 -0.10 -31.38 15.19
C GLU A 118 -0.07 -29.85 15.11
N GLU A 119 0.13 -29.19 16.25
CA GLU A 119 0.36 -27.75 16.27
C GLU A 119 1.78 -27.48 15.77
N ARG A 120 1.88 -26.72 14.69
CA ARG A 120 3.14 -26.25 14.12
C ARG A 120 3.21 -24.74 14.13
N GLU A 121 4.40 -24.24 14.40
CA GLU A 121 4.70 -22.80 14.34
C GLU A 121 5.49 -22.50 13.07
N TYR A 122 5.20 -21.35 12.48
CA TYR A 122 6.00 -20.77 11.41
C TYR A 122 6.13 -19.27 11.60
N LEU A 123 7.22 -18.70 11.11
CA LEU A 123 7.42 -17.26 11.18
C LEU A 123 6.44 -16.56 10.23
N VAL A 124 5.84 -15.48 10.71
CA VAL A 124 4.93 -14.61 9.92
C VAL A 124 5.61 -14.18 8.61
N ARG A 125 6.87 -13.80 8.71
CA ARG A 125 7.74 -13.45 7.59
C ARG A 125 7.75 -14.51 6.48
N ASP A 126 7.93 -15.78 6.84
CA ASP A 126 8.11 -16.86 5.86
C ASP A 126 6.81 -17.23 5.15
N SER A 127 5.68 -16.86 5.71
CA SER A 127 4.36 -17.15 5.16
C SER A 127 3.81 -16.00 4.32
N LEU A 128 3.75 -14.80 4.86
CA LEU A 128 3.08 -13.65 4.22
C LEU A 128 4.04 -12.77 3.41
N PHE A 129 5.32 -12.76 3.80
CA PHE A 129 6.33 -11.87 3.20
C PHE A 129 7.47 -12.67 2.55
N LYS A 130 7.13 -13.86 2.05
CA LYS A 130 8.10 -14.73 1.38
C LYS A 130 8.79 -14.00 0.22
N GLY A 131 10.13 -13.92 0.32
CA GLY A 131 10.96 -13.23 -0.68
C GLY A 131 11.24 -11.75 -0.38
N MET A 132 10.66 -11.18 0.68
CA MET A 132 11.05 -9.84 1.15
C MET A 132 12.25 -9.94 2.09
N THR A 133 13.17 -9.01 1.95
CA THR A 133 14.32 -8.85 2.87
C THR A 133 13.89 -8.15 4.15
N ASP A 134 14.69 -8.27 5.21
CA ASP A 134 14.42 -7.57 6.49
C ASP A 134 14.38 -6.05 6.30
N GLU A 135 15.21 -5.51 5.40
CA GLU A 135 15.19 -4.09 5.06
C GLU A 135 13.89 -3.69 4.36
N GLN A 136 13.40 -4.51 3.45
CA GLN A 136 12.12 -4.23 2.79
C GLN A 136 10.96 -4.24 3.77
N ILE A 137 10.96 -5.17 4.75
CA ILE A 137 9.95 -5.22 5.82
C ILE A 137 10.06 -3.97 6.71
N LYS A 138 11.26 -3.55 7.11
CA LYS A 138 11.48 -2.33 7.88
C LYS A 138 11.05 -1.07 7.14
N ASN A 139 11.20 -1.06 5.81
CA ASN A 139 10.86 0.06 4.96
C ASN A 139 9.36 0.14 4.60
N LEU A 140 8.54 -0.86 5.00
CA LEU A 140 7.07 -0.83 4.82
C LEU A 140 6.41 0.40 5.46
N ARG A 141 7.04 0.98 6.47
CA ARG A 141 6.59 2.21 7.13
C ARG A 141 6.65 3.44 6.24
N TYR A 142 7.52 3.47 5.24
CA TYR A 142 7.75 4.66 4.44
C TYR A 142 6.86 4.72 3.20
N VAL A 143 6.36 5.91 2.92
CA VAL A 143 5.57 6.18 1.72
C VAL A 143 6.48 6.09 0.49
N PRO A 144 6.13 5.32 -0.55
CA PRO A 144 6.87 5.29 -1.81
C PRO A 144 7.10 6.70 -2.38
N TYR A 145 8.20 6.87 -3.13
CA TYR A 145 8.62 8.14 -3.73
C TYR A 145 9.08 9.23 -2.76
N THR A 146 9.26 8.93 -1.48
CA THR A 146 9.71 9.91 -0.46
C THR A 146 11.16 9.73 -0.03
N ASN A 147 11.92 8.83 -0.67
CA ASN A 147 13.28 8.48 -0.26
C ASN A 147 13.38 8.09 1.23
N ASN A 148 12.37 7.40 1.75
CA ASN A 148 12.28 6.98 3.15
C ASN A 148 12.31 8.15 4.16
N THR A 149 11.81 9.32 3.78
CA THR A 149 11.74 10.49 4.67
C THR A 149 10.36 10.72 5.28
N VAL A 150 9.32 10.14 4.69
CA VAL A 150 7.94 10.29 5.16
C VAL A 150 7.37 8.91 5.45
N GLU A 151 6.85 8.73 6.65
CA GLU A 151 6.16 7.51 7.05
C GLU A 151 4.65 7.62 6.77
N PHE A 152 4.02 6.47 6.54
CA PHE A 152 2.55 6.41 6.61
C PHE A 152 2.09 6.76 8.02
N GLU A 153 1.04 7.55 8.13
CA GLU A 153 0.37 7.79 9.39
C GLU A 153 -0.44 6.54 9.73
N LEU A 154 0.00 5.80 10.76
CA LEU A 154 -0.64 4.58 11.24
C LEU A 154 -1.23 4.84 12.62
N GLU A 155 -2.52 4.60 12.78
CA GLU A 155 -3.25 4.77 14.03
C GLU A 155 -4.13 3.55 14.29
N ALA A 156 -4.17 3.08 15.53
CA ALA A 156 -5.06 2.01 15.95
C ALA A 156 -5.79 2.36 17.24
N GLY A 157 -6.96 1.76 17.44
CA GLY A 157 -7.79 2.05 18.60
C GLY A 157 -9.00 1.14 18.68
N LYS A 158 -10.01 1.59 19.42
CA LYS A 158 -11.30 0.91 19.54
C LYS A 158 -12.42 1.85 19.10
N ALA A 159 -13.29 1.37 18.25
CA ALA A 159 -14.51 2.06 17.87
C ALA A 159 -15.47 2.17 19.08
N MET A 160 -16.51 2.96 18.96
CA MET A 160 -17.51 3.16 20.03
C MET A 160 -18.18 1.87 20.51
N ASN A 161 -18.26 0.85 19.65
CA ASN A 161 -18.79 -0.48 19.98
C ASN A 161 -17.73 -1.43 20.57
N GLY A 162 -16.53 -0.94 20.89
CA GLY A 162 -15.42 -1.71 21.43
C GLY A 162 -14.63 -2.55 20.40
N ALA A 163 -15.04 -2.56 19.14
CA ALA A 163 -14.32 -3.30 18.11
C ALA A 163 -12.94 -2.66 17.82
N PRO A 164 -11.88 -3.46 17.67
CA PRO A 164 -10.57 -2.93 17.29
C PRO A 164 -10.62 -2.35 15.87
N VAL A 165 -10.06 -1.18 15.69
CA VAL A 165 -9.98 -0.45 14.42
C VAL A 165 -8.58 0.04 14.16
N VAL A 166 -8.26 0.21 12.89
CA VAL A 166 -6.97 0.74 12.42
C VAL A 166 -7.23 1.68 11.25
N GLU A 167 -6.42 2.71 11.14
CA GLU A 167 -6.36 3.59 9.96
C GLU A 167 -4.90 3.78 9.56
N CYS A 168 -4.61 3.62 8.27
CA CYS A 168 -3.30 3.94 7.71
C CYS A 168 -3.49 4.86 6.51
N ARG A 169 -2.70 5.95 6.44
CA ARG A 169 -2.95 7.01 5.47
C ARG A 169 -1.68 7.70 4.97
N ALA A 170 -1.72 8.17 3.73
CA ALA A 170 -0.70 8.99 3.10
C ALA A 170 -1.35 10.10 2.25
N LEU A 171 -0.90 11.33 2.40
CA LEU A 171 -1.40 12.48 1.65
C LEU A 171 -0.82 12.50 0.23
N TYR A 172 -1.60 12.95 -0.76
CA TYR A 172 -1.17 13.13 -2.16
C TYR A 172 0.10 13.97 -2.28
N LYS A 173 0.25 15.01 -1.46
CA LYS A 173 1.43 15.89 -1.48
C LYS A 173 2.75 15.19 -1.19
N HIS A 174 2.72 14.00 -0.56
CA HIS A 174 3.93 13.28 -0.17
C HIS A 174 4.48 12.41 -1.32
N PHE A 175 3.63 11.84 -2.15
CA PHE A 175 4.06 10.88 -3.16
C PHE A 175 3.80 11.30 -4.62
N LEU A 176 2.92 12.28 -4.87
CA LEU A 176 2.76 12.82 -6.21
C LEU A 176 3.88 13.80 -6.55
N ASP A 177 4.19 13.95 -7.84
CA ASP A 177 5.23 14.83 -8.31
C ASP A 177 4.79 16.30 -8.22
N THR A 178 5.17 16.93 -7.12
CA THR A 178 4.89 18.35 -6.86
C THR A 178 5.89 19.29 -7.52
N VAL A 179 6.96 18.79 -8.13
CA VAL A 179 7.94 19.58 -8.84
C VAL A 179 7.44 19.89 -10.26
N ASN A 180 7.06 18.84 -10.99
CA ASN A 180 6.62 18.97 -12.38
C ASN A 180 5.11 19.30 -12.51
N PHE A 181 4.27 18.89 -11.55
CA PHE A 181 2.81 18.97 -11.60
C PHE A 181 2.20 19.66 -10.38
N ARG A 182 2.86 20.71 -9.91
CA ARG A 182 2.44 21.41 -8.68
C ARG A 182 0.99 21.86 -8.68
N GLN A 183 0.55 22.47 -9.79
CA GLN A 183 -0.80 23.04 -9.87
C GLN A 183 -1.86 21.94 -9.92
N GLU A 184 -1.58 20.87 -10.65
CA GLU A 184 -2.45 19.69 -10.79
C GLU A 184 -2.64 19.00 -9.44
N VAL A 185 -1.56 18.83 -8.67
CA VAL A 185 -1.63 18.26 -7.31
C VAL A 185 -2.42 19.16 -6.37
N ILE A 186 -2.23 20.48 -6.42
CA ILE A 186 -3.01 21.44 -5.62
C ILE A 186 -4.50 21.34 -5.98
N ASN A 187 -4.83 21.28 -7.26
CA ASN A 187 -6.22 21.16 -7.71
C ASN A 187 -6.84 19.85 -7.23
N LEU A 188 -6.13 18.72 -7.35
CA LEU A 188 -6.58 17.41 -6.86
C LEU A 188 -6.88 17.43 -5.35
N ILE A 189 -6.00 18.03 -4.55
CA ILE A 189 -6.18 18.17 -3.10
C ILE A 189 -7.41 19.03 -2.78
N LYS A 190 -7.57 20.17 -3.46
CA LYS A 190 -8.73 21.05 -3.26
C LYS A 190 -10.04 20.37 -3.64
N ASP A 191 -10.06 19.60 -4.71
CA ASP A 191 -11.26 18.87 -5.13
C ASP A 191 -11.63 17.75 -4.16
N ALA A 192 -10.64 17.04 -3.60
CA ALA A 192 -10.87 16.09 -2.52
C ALA A 192 -11.47 16.78 -1.29
N GLN A 193 -10.93 17.94 -0.88
CA GLN A 193 -11.43 18.72 0.25
C GLN A 193 -12.86 19.24 0.03
N LYS A 194 -13.17 19.77 -1.15
CA LYS A 194 -14.54 20.22 -1.51
C LYS A 194 -15.57 19.08 -1.41
N THR A 195 -15.18 17.88 -1.77
CA THR A 195 -16.03 16.67 -1.70
C THR A 195 -15.98 15.97 -0.37
N LYS A 196 -15.32 16.56 0.65
CA LYS A 196 -15.09 15.97 1.99
C LYS A 196 -14.44 14.59 1.94
N LYS A 197 -13.66 14.31 0.92
CA LYS A 197 -12.84 13.11 0.79
C LYS A 197 -11.45 13.34 1.35
N TYR A 198 -10.82 12.28 1.83
CA TYR A 198 -9.43 12.36 2.27
C TYR A 198 -8.51 12.69 1.07
N PRO A 199 -7.63 13.71 1.18
CA PRO A 199 -6.78 14.15 0.07
C PRO A 199 -5.51 13.27 -0.05
N GLY A 200 -5.71 11.97 -0.20
CA GLY A 200 -4.65 10.97 -0.20
C GLY A 200 -5.20 9.54 -0.34
N ILE A 201 -4.35 8.59 -0.07
CA ILE A 201 -4.67 7.17 -0.01
C ILE A 201 -4.77 6.77 1.46
N LYS A 202 -5.84 6.06 1.83
CA LYS A 202 -6.01 5.51 3.16
C LYS A 202 -6.82 4.21 3.15
N PHE A 203 -6.59 3.34 4.14
CA PHE A 203 -7.52 2.27 4.51
C PHE A 203 -7.93 2.40 5.96
N GLY A 204 -9.06 1.80 6.27
CA GLY A 204 -9.62 1.80 7.61
C GLY A 204 -10.27 3.11 8.02
N ASP A 205 -10.68 3.17 9.28
CA ASP A 205 -11.28 4.35 9.91
C ASP A 205 -11.17 4.19 11.43
N ILE A 206 -10.52 5.15 12.09
CA ILE A 206 -10.28 5.10 13.53
C ILE A 206 -11.56 5.28 14.36
N THR A 207 -12.62 5.81 13.77
CA THR A 207 -13.88 6.11 14.47
C THR A 207 -14.89 4.97 14.39
N LYS A 208 -14.83 4.16 13.33
CA LYS A 208 -15.79 3.09 13.06
C LYS A 208 -15.14 1.92 12.33
N SER A 209 -15.59 0.73 12.62
CA SER A 209 -15.17 -0.46 11.86
C SER A 209 -15.76 -0.42 10.45
N ASN A 210 -14.89 -0.41 9.45
CA ASN A 210 -15.23 -0.48 8.03
C ASN A 210 -14.56 -1.68 7.33
N ASN A 211 -14.14 -2.68 8.12
CA ASN A 211 -13.42 -3.88 7.64
C ASN A 211 -12.13 -3.54 6.89
N GLU A 212 -11.41 -2.51 7.36
CA GLU A 212 -10.18 -1.98 6.77
C GLU A 212 -10.30 -1.67 5.27
N ALA A 213 -11.49 -1.21 4.83
CA ALA A 213 -11.72 -0.83 3.43
C ALA A 213 -10.83 0.34 3.02
N GLY A 214 -10.30 0.26 1.80
CA GLY A 214 -9.49 1.33 1.22
C GLY A 214 -10.34 2.34 0.44
N ASN A 215 -9.92 3.59 0.40
CA ASN A 215 -10.62 4.62 -0.36
C ASN A 215 -10.39 4.54 -1.89
N TRP A 216 -9.68 3.53 -2.33
CA TRP A 216 -9.44 3.17 -3.75
C TRP A 216 -10.36 2.02 -4.24
N GLU A 217 -11.14 1.41 -3.36
CA GLU A 217 -12.04 0.28 -3.63
C GLU A 217 -13.38 0.73 -4.19
#